data_60eed65428b438d2eed3f3b66cc5cac1
#
_entry.id   60eed65428b438d2eed3f3b66cc5cac1
#
_cell.length_a   1.000
_cell.length_b   1.000
_cell.length_c   1.000
_cell.angle_alpha   90.00
_cell.angle_beta   90.00
_cell.angle_gamma   90.00
#
_symmetry.space_group_name_H-M   'P 1'
#
loop_
_entity.id
_entity.type
_entity.pdbx_description
1 polymer ?
#
loop_
_entity_poly.entity_id
_entity_poly.type
_entity_poly.pdbx_seq_one_letter_code
_entity_poly.pdbx_strand_id
1 'polypeptide(L)'
;MNNITRLLALIFLLVPSILFADSFSAYIENDVYENSDGFYTHGTQLEYTHNIDSTNVLGIKGSQEIFTPSDKNNPLPEYGDRPYAGWLHGDVYWERYYDNHWIDHYELSLGVVGPYSGGELAQKTVHKWLENKQPQGWQYQLLNEPTIQICYGKTYSVFLNDYVELRPEMRLNAGNVLDDFELIQTIRFGYNIPKDFEPRISIKGLSKKYYFYGFLGVAGAAIARNLFLDGNTFRADEDVVTVEHRPIVCDGIMGICLGINYVEITITHVEQTDEFYGQPRDERYDALKIRYIW
;
A
#
# COMPACT_ATOMS: atom_id res chain seq x y z
N MET A 1 18.20 16.02 -18.13
CA MET A 1 17.00 15.30 -17.69
C MET A 1 17.40 14.44 -16.54
N ASN A 2 16.93 14.77 -15.35
CA ASN A 2 17.27 14.05 -14.12
C ASN A 2 16.74 12.61 -14.16
N ASN A 3 17.38 11.70 -13.43
CA ASN A 3 17.03 10.28 -13.44
C ASN A 3 15.57 10.00 -13.07
N ILE A 4 14.97 10.83 -12.22
CA ILE A 4 13.54 10.80 -11.85
C ILE A 4 12.64 11.03 -13.07
N THR A 5 13.00 11.99 -13.95
CA THR A 5 12.23 12.27 -15.17
C THR A 5 12.32 11.11 -16.18
N ARG A 6 13.43 10.35 -16.15
CA ARG A 6 13.59 9.15 -16.99
C ARG A 6 12.78 7.97 -16.45
N LEU A 7 12.71 7.82 -15.12
CA LEU A 7 11.91 6.77 -14.48
C LEU A 7 10.42 7.00 -14.72
N LEU A 8 9.95 8.23 -14.53
CA LEU A 8 8.57 8.63 -14.84
C LEU A 8 8.25 8.45 -16.34
N ALA A 9 9.18 8.78 -17.25
CA ALA A 9 8.99 8.58 -18.68
C ALA A 9 8.98 7.09 -19.07
N LEU A 10 9.74 6.21 -18.38
CA LEU A 10 9.71 4.77 -18.62
C LEU A 10 8.39 4.13 -18.14
N ILE A 11 7.84 4.60 -17.02
CA ILE A 11 6.52 4.17 -16.52
C ILE A 11 5.43 4.53 -17.55
N PHE A 12 5.48 5.73 -18.15
CA PHE A 12 4.54 6.15 -19.20
C PHE A 12 4.70 5.38 -20.53
N LEU A 13 5.89 4.85 -20.84
CA LEU A 13 6.13 4.09 -22.09
C LEU A 13 5.69 2.63 -21.99
N LEU A 14 5.41 2.11 -20.76
CA LEU A 14 4.95 0.76 -20.53
C LEU A 14 3.42 0.64 -20.48
N VAL A 15 2.66 1.72 -20.71
CA VAL A 15 1.19 1.66 -20.83
C VAL A 15 0.85 0.98 -22.15
N PRO A 16 0.53 -0.33 -22.17
CA PRO A 16 0.01 -0.94 -23.39
C PRO A 16 -1.29 -0.22 -23.74
N SER A 17 -1.55 -0.04 -25.03
CA SER A 17 -2.85 0.38 -25.55
C SER A 17 -3.87 -0.74 -25.32
N ILE A 18 -4.29 -0.94 -24.07
CA ILE A 18 -5.31 -1.89 -23.71
C ILE A 18 -6.64 -1.16 -23.89
N LEU A 19 -7.38 -1.61 -24.88
CA LEU A 19 -8.59 -0.98 -25.44
C LEU A 19 -9.80 -0.88 -24.49
N PHE A 20 -9.67 -1.27 -23.20
CA PHE A 20 -10.79 -1.38 -22.26
C PHE A 20 -10.48 -1.00 -20.81
N ALA A 21 -9.33 -0.38 -20.53
CA ALA A 21 -8.99 -0.02 -19.16
C ALA A 21 -9.55 1.34 -18.79
N ASP A 22 -10.16 1.41 -17.60
CA ASP A 22 -10.73 2.65 -17.10
C ASP A 22 -9.73 3.45 -16.26
N SER A 23 -8.72 2.80 -15.68
CA SER A 23 -7.63 3.54 -15.05
C SER A 23 -6.34 2.72 -14.87
N PHE A 24 -5.23 3.44 -14.84
CA PHE A 24 -3.93 2.92 -14.42
C PHE A 24 -3.37 3.80 -13.31
N SER A 25 -2.85 3.19 -12.25
CA SER A 25 -2.19 3.93 -11.16
C SER A 25 -0.80 3.40 -10.88
N ALA A 26 0.06 4.32 -10.47
CA ALA A 26 1.33 4.04 -9.82
C ALA A 26 1.29 4.61 -8.41
N TYR A 27 1.73 3.82 -7.45
CA TYR A 27 1.75 4.15 -6.04
C TYR A 27 3.14 3.86 -5.48
N ILE A 28 3.68 4.80 -4.73
CA ILE A 28 5.01 4.71 -4.12
C ILE A 28 4.88 5.19 -2.68
N GLU A 29 5.36 4.38 -1.75
CA GLU A 29 5.49 4.68 -0.33
C GLU A 29 6.95 4.72 0.06
N ASN A 30 7.29 5.62 0.96
CA ASN A 30 8.66 5.72 1.46
C ASN A 30 8.71 6.50 2.79
N ASP A 31 9.65 6.12 3.66
CA ASP A 31 9.93 6.74 4.95
C ASP A 31 11.01 7.86 4.92
N VAL A 32 11.56 8.16 3.75
CA VAL A 32 12.73 9.06 3.57
C VAL A 32 12.50 10.48 4.07
N TYR A 33 11.27 10.99 4.02
CA TYR A 33 11.00 12.38 4.42
C TYR A 33 11.14 12.64 5.92
N GLU A 34 11.08 11.58 6.74
CA GLU A 34 11.14 11.66 8.20
C GLU A 34 12.56 11.45 8.80
N ASN A 35 13.59 11.26 7.98
CA ASN A 35 14.93 10.80 8.42
C ASN A 35 14.89 9.50 9.23
N SER A 36 13.87 8.70 9.04
CA SER A 36 13.55 7.53 9.86
C SER A 36 13.83 6.21 9.17
N ASP A 37 14.44 6.19 8.03
CA ASP A 37 14.79 5.04 7.17
C ASP A 37 14.93 3.71 7.96
N GLY A 38 13.83 2.95 8.06
CA GLY A 38 13.70 1.70 8.83
C GLY A 38 12.23 1.33 9.08
N PHE A 39 11.94 0.05 9.32
CA PHE A 39 10.65 -0.62 9.44
C PHE A 39 9.97 -0.85 8.10
N TYR A 40 8.91 -0.12 7.74
CA TYR A 40 8.35 -0.12 6.40
C TYR A 40 9.12 0.85 5.51
N THR A 41 10.12 0.36 4.84
CA THR A 41 11.08 1.23 4.15
C THR A 41 10.57 1.69 2.79
N HIS A 42 9.86 0.84 2.06
CA HIS A 42 9.42 1.16 0.72
C HIS A 42 8.29 0.24 0.25
N GLY A 43 7.31 0.84 -0.42
CA GLY A 43 6.30 0.15 -1.21
C GLY A 43 6.21 0.72 -2.62
N THR A 44 6.10 -0.14 -3.61
CA THR A 44 5.77 0.24 -4.99
C THR A 44 4.64 -0.64 -5.48
N GLN A 45 3.60 -0.03 -6.03
CA GLN A 45 2.47 -0.74 -6.63
C GLN A 45 2.11 -0.14 -7.98
N LEU A 46 1.87 -1.00 -8.95
CA LEU A 46 1.24 -0.66 -10.22
C LEU A 46 -0.13 -1.33 -10.27
N GLU A 47 -1.15 -0.58 -10.65
CA GLU A 47 -2.53 -1.04 -10.62
C GLU A 47 -3.22 -0.72 -11.96
N TYR A 48 -3.98 -1.67 -12.43
CA TYR A 48 -4.86 -1.55 -13.58
C TYR A 48 -6.28 -1.89 -13.16
N THR A 49 -7.23 -1.01 -13.48
CA THR A 49 -8.63 -1.15 -13.10
C THR A 49 -9.53 -1.11 -14.32
N HIS A 50 -10.47 -2.05 -14.40
CA HIS A 50 -11.46 -2.16 -15.45
C HIS A 50 -12.88 -2.14 -14.88
N ASN A 51 -13.74 -1.24 -15.36
CA ASN A 51 -15.16 -1.26 -15.04
C ASN A 51 -15.85 -2.32 -15.90
N ILE A 52 -16.29 -3.42 -15.28
CA ILE A 52 -17.09 -4.47 -15.96
C ILE A 52 -18.45 -3.90 -16.34
N ASP A 53 -19.07 -3.19 -15.40
CA ASP A 53 -20.34 -2.50 -15.56
C ASP A 53 -20.45 -1.31 -14.58
N SER A 54 -21.62 -0.72 -14.41
CA SER A 54 -21.87 0.41 -13.51
C SER A 54 -21.67 0.11 -12.03
N THR A 55 -21.61 -1.16 -11.64
CA THR A 55 -21.56 -1.59 -10.24
C THR A 55 -20.39 -2.50 -9.92
N ASN A 56 -19.71 -3.03 -10.93
CA ASN A 56 -18.64 -4.01 -10.75
C ASN A 56 -17.34 -3.53 -11.39
N VAL A 57 -16.28 -3.56 -10.60
CA VAL A 57 -14.92 -3.19 -10.99
C VAL A 57 -14.00 -4.40 -10.78
N LEU A 58 -13.20 -4.73 -11.76
CA LEU A 58 -12.12 -5.71 -11.66
C LEU A 58 -10.79 -4.97 -11.71
N GLY A 59 -9.85 -5.35 -10.85
CA GLY A 59 -8.51 -4.80 -10.89
C GLY A 59 -7.44 -5.86 -10.76
N ILE A 60 -6.26 -5.51 -11.24
CA ILE A 60 -5.03 -6.27 -11.01
C ILE A 60 -3.96 -5.32 -10.47
N LYS A 61 -3.13 -5.82 -9.58
CA LYS A 61 -2.00 -5.08 -9.00
C LYS A 61 -0.73 -5.92 -9.11
N GLY A 62 0.40 -5.24 -9.16
CA GLY A 62 1.71 -5.83 -8.94
C GLY A 62 2.46 -4.96 -7.95
N SER A 63 2.90 -5.55 -6.85
CA SER A 63 3.45 -4.82 -5.71
C SER A 63 4.76 -5.41 -5.24
N GLN A 64 5.66 -4.54 -4.78
CA GLN A 64 6.87 -4.90 -4.04
C GLN A 64 6.95 -4.06 -2.78
N GLU A 65 7.12 -4.72 -1.64
CA GLU A 65 7.27 -4.12 -0.33
C GLU A 65 8.60 -4.52 0.29
N ILE A 66 9.21 -3.60 1.03
CA ILE A 66 10.52 -3.76 1.67
C ILE A 66 10.43 -3.33 3.12
N PHE A 67 10.84 -4.23 4.00
CA PHE A 67 10.92 -4.03 5.43
C PHE A 67 12.36 -4.16 5.89
N THR A 68 12.82 -3.28 6.76
CA THR A 68 14.20 -3.30 7.27
C THR A 68 14.22 -3.07 8.79
N PRO A 69 15.27 -3.54 9.49
CA PRO A 69 15.52 -3.18 10.88
C PRO A 69 15.70 -1.67 11.06
N SER A 70 15.63 -1.21 12.30
CA SER A 70 15.83 0.18 12.69
C SER A 70 17.22 0.72 12.34
N ASP A 71 18.27 -0.12 12.41
CA ASP A 71 19.63 0.20 11.94
C ASP A 71 20.03 -0.68 10.74
N LYS A 72 19.69 -0.21 9.55
CA LYS A 72 20.08 -0.86 8.29
C LYS A 72 21.59 -0.86 8.00
N ASN A 73 22.41 -0.14 8.77
CA ASN A 73 23.87 -0.13 8.61
C ASN A 73 24.53 -1.24 9.42
N ASN A 74 23.81 -1.91 10.33
CA ASN A 74 24.32 -3.05 11.07
C ASN A 74 24.41 -4.28 10.16
N PRO A 75 25.59 -4.89 9.99
CA PRO A 75 25.74 -6.10 9.17
C PRO A 75 25.30 -7.39 9.88
N LEU A 76 24.98 -7.32 11.17
CA LEU A 76 24.53 -8.46 11.98
C LEU A 76 23.05 -8.33 12.30
N PRO A 77 22.33 -9.44 12.52
CA PRO A 77 20.94 -9.38 12.94
C PRO A 77 20.85 -8.73 14.32
N GLU A 78 19.89 -7.87 14.51
CA GLU A 78 19.65 -7.16 15.77
C GLU A 78 18.55 -7.86 16.56
N TYR A 79 18.91 -8.46 17.69
CA TYR A 79 17.94 -9.13 18.57
C TYR A 79 16.97 -8.11 19.17
N GLY A 80 15.67 -8.35 18.99
CA GLY A 80 14.61 -7.45 19.47
C GLY A 80 14.20 -6.41 18.43
N ASP A 81 14.73 -6.53 17.18
CA ASP A 81 14.27 -5.76 16.04
C ASP A 81 13.76 -6.68 14.92
N ARG A 82 12.99 -6.14 13.98
CA ARG A 82 12.42 -6.89 12.86
C ARG A 82 13.50 -7.38 11.89
N PRO A 83 13.28 -8.52 11.20
CA PRO A 83 14.16 -8.97 10.15
C PRO A 83 14.05 -8.08 8.89
N TYR A 84 15.07 -8.16 8.02
CA TYR A 84 14.88 -7.75 6.64
C TYR A 84 13.85 -8.64 5.96
N ALA A 85 12.99 -8.03 5.16
CA ALA A 85 12.08 -8.78 4.31
C ALA A 85 11.78 -8.00 3.03
N GLY A 86 11.66 -8.73 1.93
CA GLY A 86 11.03 -8.24 0.71
C GLY A 86 9.84 -9.12 0.39
N TRP A 87 8.76 -8.52 -0.07
CA TRP A 87 7.56 -9.21 -0.56
C TRP A 87 7.23 -8.73 -1.97
N LEU A 88 7.18 -9.64 -2.91
CA LEU A 88 6.74 -9.40 -4.29
C LEU A 88 5.47 -10.20 -4.54
N HIS A 89 4.40 -9.53 -4.93
CA HIS A 89 3.11 -10.18 -5.16
C HIS A 89 2.33 -9.56 -6.31
N GLY A 90 1.40 -10.34 -6.83
CA GLY A 90 0.39 -9.91 -7.76
C GLY A 90 -0.99 -10.18 -7.19
N ASP A 91 -1.90 -9.22 -7.37
CA ASP A 91 -3.24 -9.26 -6.82
C ASP A 91 -4.29 -9.20 -7.92
N VAL A 92 -5.39 -9.90 -7.69
CA VAL A 92 -6.62 -9.73 -8.44
C VAL A 92 -7.70 -9.35 -7.46
N TYR A 93 -8.41 -8.27 -7.74
CA TYR A 93 -9.51 -7.83 -6.89
C TYR A 93 -10.78 -7.54 -7.67
N TRP A 94 -11.89 -7.69 -6.98
CA TRP A 94 -13.21 -7.33 -7.45
C TRP A 94 -13.90 -6.45 -6.43
N GLU A 95 -14.39 -5.28 -6.89
CA GLU A 95 -15.23 -4.38 -6.10
C GLU A 95 -16.65 -4.39 -6.63
N ARG A 96 -17.60 -4.38 -5.70
CA ARG A 96 -19.03 -4.25 -6.01
C ARG A 96 -19.64 -3.06 -5.29
N TYR A 97 -20.19 -2.17 -6.07
CA TYR A 97 -20.86 -0.95 -5.62
C TYR A 97 -22.38 -1.19 -5.56
N TYR A 98 -22.99 -0.83 -4.45
CA TYR A 98 -24.43 -0.99 -4.23
C TYR A 98 -25.11 0.38 -4.18
N ASP A 99 -26.37 0.46 -4.61
CA ASP A 99 -27.19 1.69 -4.62
C ASP A 99 -27.37 2.33 -3.23
N ASN A 100 -27.20 1.55 -2.16
CA ASN A 100 -27.28 2.00 -0.78
C ASN A 100 -25.93 2.45 -0.18
N HIS A 101 -25.01 2.85 -1.01
CA HIS A 101 -23.70 3.39 -0.64
C HIS A 101 -22.70 2.39 -0.04
N TRP A 102 -22.97 1.09 -0.07
CA TRP A 102 -22.02 0.06 0.31
C TRP A 102 -21.11 -0.30 -0.85
N ILE A 103 -19.87 -0.62 -0.52
CA ILE A 103 -18.86 -1.14 -1.44
C ILE A 103 -18.27 -2.38 -0.79
N ASP A 104 -18.37 -3.53 -1.46
CA ASP A 104 -17.63 -4.73 -1.08
C ASP A 104 -16.38 -4.84 -1.92
N HIS A 105 -15.28 -5.21 -1.29
CA HIS A 105 -13.98 -5.46 -1.91
C HIS A 105 -13.53 -6.88 -1.60
N TYR A 106 -13.13 -7.62 -2.61
CA TYR A 106 -12.60 -8.98 -2.51
C TYR A 106 -11.28 -9.03 -3.26
N GLU A 107 -10.22 -9.48 -2.59
CA GLU A 107 -8.88 -9.53 -3.18
C GLU A 107 -8.19 -10.86 -2.87
N LEU A 108 -7.47 -11.38 -3.85
CA LEU A 108 -6.56 -12.52 -3.74
C LEU A 108 -5.17 -12.05 -4.18
N SER A 109 -4.19 -12.20 -3.28
CA SER A 109 -2.77 -11.92 -3.53
C SER A 109 -1.98 -13.22 -3.57
N LEU A 110 -1.13 -13.35 -4.57
CA LEU A 110 -0.19 -14.46 -4.72
C LEU A 110 1.21 -13.88 -4.90
N GLY A 111 2.19 -14.39 -4.16
CA GLY A 111 3.52 -13.83 -4.20
C GLY A 111 4.62 -14.69 -3.59
N VAL A 112 5.72 -14.04 -3.27
CA VAL A 112 6.88 -14.62 -2.63
C VAL A 112 7.52 -13.63 -1.67
N VAL A 113 7.86 -14.07 -0.48
CA VAL A 113 8.70 -13.35 0.49
C VAL A 113 10.14 -13.87 0.40
N GLY A 114 11.10 -13.05 0.85
CA GLY A 114 12.51 -13.42 0.94
C GLY A 114 13.33 -13.06 -0.30
N PRO A 115 14.51 -13.66 -0.52
CA PRO A 115 15.44 -13.30 -1.60
C PRO A 115 14.81 -13.24 -3.01
N TYR A 116 13.83 -14.11 -3.31
CA TYR A 116 13.15 -14.11 -4.61
C TYR A 116 12.21 -12.94 -4.84
N SER A 117 11.86 -12.19 -3.79
CA SER A 117 11.13 -10.93 -3.94
C SER A 117 11.93 -9.82 -4.62
N GLY A 118 13.28 -9.96 -4.65
CA GLY A 118 14.17 -8.95 -5.21
C GLY A 118 14.31 -7.67 -4.35
N GLY A 119 13.80 -7.65 -3.11
CA GLY A 119 13.82 -6.47 -2.23
C GLY A 119 15.23 -5.94 -1.98
N GLU A 120 16.20 -6.82 -1.71
CA GLU A 120 17.61 -6.44 -1.58
C GLU A 120 18.14 -5.71 -2.82
N LEU A 121 17.87 -6.27 -4.01
CA LEU A 121 18.34 -5.68 -5.28
C LEU A 121 17.70 -4.31 -5.50
N ALA A 122 16.41 -4.19 -5.25
CA ALA A 122 15.67 -2.93 -5.41
C ALA A 122 16.22 -1.85 -4.47
N GLN A 123 16.32 -2.14 -3.16
CA GLN A 123 16.82 -1.19 -2.17
C GLN A 123 18.26 -0.78 -2.46
N LYS A 124 19.17 -1.74 -2.70
CA LYS A 124 20.56 -1.44 -3.03
C LYS A 124 20.72 -0.62 -4.32
N THR A 125 19.84 -0.86 -5.30
CA THR A 125 19.88 -0.10 -6.56
C THR A 125 19.44 1.35 -6.32
N VAL A 126 18.36 1.58 -5.58
CA VAL A 126 17.88 2.93 -5.25
C VAL A 126 18.92 3.68 -4.41
N HIS A 127 19.48 3.05 -3.37
CA HIS A 127 20.55 3.65 -2.54
C HIS A 127 21.77 4.04 -3.36
N LYS A 128 22.15 3.21 -4.35
CA LYS A 128 23.26 3.55 -5.26
C LYS A 128 22.94 4.77 -6.14
N TRP A 129 21.70 4.88 -6.61
CA TRP A 129 21.28 6.02 -7.45
C TRP A 129 21.19 7.33 -6.65
N LEU A 130 20.84 7.24 -5.37
CA LEU A 130 20.73 8.39 -4.47
C LEU A 130 22.04 8.71 -3.75
N GLU A 131 23.10 7.93 -4.01
CA GLU A 131 24.41 8.04 -3.33
C GLU A 131 24.32 7.85 -1.80
N ASN A 132 23.31 7.09 -1.35
CA ASN A 132 23.11 6.74 0.05
C ASN A 132 23.99 5.55 0.46
N LYS A 133 24.20 5.39 1.79
CA LYS A 133 24.87 4.21 2.32
C LYS A 133 24.12 2.95 1.95
N GLN A 134 24.86 1.91 1.57
CA GLN A 134 24.24 0.62 1.23
C GLN A 134 23.74 -0.09 2.48
N PRO A 135 22.51 -0.63 2.48
CA PRO A 135 21.98 -1.40 3.59
C PRO A 135 22.81 -2.67 3.78
N GLN A 136 23.04 -3.02 5.03
CA GLN A 136 23.77 -4.20 5.46
C GLN A 136 22.79 -5.17 6.13
N GLY A 137 23.13 -6.45 6.18
CA GLY A 137 22.31 -7.43 6.92
C GLY A 137 21.26 -8.18 6.10
N TRP A 138 21.10 -7.90 4.81
CA TRP A 138 20.17 -8.64 3.92
C TRP A 138 20.40 -10.16 3.87
N GLN A 139 21.60 -10.64 4.21
CA GLN A 139 21.89 -12.08 4.32
C GLN A 139 21.08 -12.78 5.44
N TYR A 140 20.50 -12.01 6.37
CA TYR A 140 19.67 -12.49 7.47
C TYR A 140 18.17 -12.19 7.24
N GLN A 141 17.77 -11.93 6.00
CA GLN A 141 16.36 -11.68 5.66
C GLN A 141 15.52 -12.94 5.82
N LEU A 142 14.19 -12.76 5.87
CA LEU A 142 13.25 -13.88 5.80
C LEU A 142 13.56 -14.80 4.62
N LEU A 143 13.35 -16.10 4.81
CA LEU A 143 13.59 -17.11 3.79
C LEU A 143 12.56 -17.04 2.66
N ASN A 144 12.93 -17.57 1.49
CA ASN A 144 11.98 -17.72 0.38
C ASN A 144 10.79 -18.59 0.78
N GLU A 145 9.60 -18.00 0.69
CA GLU A 145 8.34 -18.67 0.95
C GLU A 145 7.26 -18.17 -0.02
N PRO A 146 6.47 -19.06 -0.64
CA PRO A 146 5.31 -18.63 -1.43
C PRO A 146 4.25 -18.04 -0.50
N THR A 147 3.60 -16.97 -0.96
CA THR A 147 2.56 -16.31 -0.20
C THR A 147 1.21 -16.39 -0.88
N ILE A 148 0.18 -16.57 -0.07
CA ILE A 148 -1.23 -16.47 -0.45
C ILE A 148 -1.95 -15.65 0.62
N GLN A 149 -2.67 -14.61 0.18
CA GLN A 149 -3.41 -13.70 1.04
C GLN A 149 -4.78 -13.45 0.45
N ILE A 150 -5.81 -13.43 1.27
CA ILE A 150 -7.18 -13.05 0.90
C ILE A 150 -7.53 -11.82 1.72
N CYS A 151 -8.13 -10.83 1.08
CA CYS A 151 -8.69 -9.66 1.74
C CYS A 151 -10.17 -9.52 1.40
N TYR A 152 -10.98 -9.29 2.42
CA TYR A 152 -12.36 -8.81 2.29
C TYR A 152 -12.48 -7.45 2.94
N GLY A 153 -12.93 -6.46 2.17
CA GLY A 153 -13.22 -5.12 2.64
C GLY A 153 -14.70 -4.77 2.48
N LYS A 154 -15.21 -3.97 3.38
CA LYS A 154 -16.56 -3.40 3.27
C LYS A 154 -16.54 -1.94 3.69
N THR A 155 -16.90 -1.05 2.76
CA THR A 155 -16.91 0.39 2.97
C THR A 155 -18.35 0.91 2.88
N TYR A 156 -18.67 1.90 3.69
CA TYR A 156 -19.91 2.66 3.58
C TYR A 156 -19.61 4.13 3.32
N SER A 157 -20.13 4.69 2.23
CA SER A 157 -19.91 6.08 1.82
C SER A 157 -21.11 6.95 2.21
N VAL A 158 -20.89 7.95 3.07
CA VAL A 158 -21.94 8.85 3.56
C VAL A 158 -21.58 10.30 3.27
N PHE A 159 -22.25 10.92 2.31
CA PHE A 159 -22.12 12.35 2.09
C PHE A 159 -23.02 13.11 3.08
N LEU A 160 -22.40 13.86 3.99
CA LEU A 160 -23.11 14.78 4.90
C LEU A 160 -23.62 16.02 4.16
N ASN A 161 -22.90 16.43 3.13
CA ASN A 161 -23.21 17.49 2.17
C ASN A 161 -22.29 17.36 0.95
N ASP A 162 -22.35 18.29 0.00
CA ASP A 162 -21.52 18.24 -1.23
C ASP A 162 -20.01 18.41 -0.99
N TYR A 163 -19.61 18.76 0.22
CA TYR A 163 -18.22 19.07 0.59
C TYR A 163 -17.62 18.12 1.61
N VAL A 164 -18.43 17.28 2.25
CA VAL A 164 -17.98 16.41 3.35
C VAL A 164 -18.57 15.01 3.21
N GLU A 165 -17.70 14.02 3.26
CA GLU A 165 -18.03 12.59 3.25
C GLU A 165 -17.38 11.87 4.42
N LEU A 166 -18.13 10.94 5.03
CA LEU A 166 -17.64 9.97 5.99
C LEU A 166 -17.55 8.60 5.33
N ARG A 167 -16.45 7.88 5.61
CA ARG A 167 -16.18 6.54 5.05
C ARG A 167 -15.73 5.58 6.14
N PRO A 168 -16.65 4.99 6.92
CA PRO A 168 -16.33 3.83 7.72
C PRO A 168 -16.05 2.62 6.83
N GLU A 169 -15.00 1.89 7.17
CA GLU A 169 -14.58 0.69 6.47
C GLU A 169 -14.17 -0.38 7.47
N MET A 170 -14.39 -1.63 7.14
CA MET A 170 -13.80 -2.77 7.81
C MET A 170 -13.03 -3.62 6.79
N ARG A 171 -11.93 -4.22 7.22
CA ARG A 171 -11.15 -5.19 6.45
C ARG A 171 -10.90 -6.44 7.27
N LEU A 172 -10.83 -7.55 6.59
CA LEU A 172 -10.42 -8.85 7.12
C LEU A 172 -9.37 -9.43 6.18
N ASN A 173 -8.19 -9.66 6.70
CA ASN A 173 -7.09 -10.29 6.00
C ASN A 173 -6.86 -11.70 6.56
N ALA A 174 -6.66 -12.68 5.69
CA ALA A 174 -6.37 -14.06 6.06
C ALA A 174 -5.44 -14.73 5.04
N GLY A 175 -4.38 -15.39 5.54
CA GLY A 175 -3.40 -16.06 4.69
C GLY A 175 -2.14 -16.47 5.44
N ASN A 176 -1.01 -16.49 4.77
CA ASN A 176 0.26 -16.71 5.44
C ASN A 176 1.13 -15.45 5.54
N VAL A 177 0.58 -14.27 5.19
CA VAL A 177 1.28 -13.00 5.30
C VAL A 177 0.77 -12.20 6.49
N LEU A 178 -0.52 -11.87 6.50
CA LEU A 178 -1.15 -11.09 7.53
C LEU A 178 -2.52 -11.68 7.86
N ASP A 179 -2.75 -12.01 9.14
CA ASP A 179 -4.07 -12.37 9.65
C ASP A 179 -4.51 -11.25 10.59
N ASP A 180 -5.46 -10.44 10.17
CA ASP A 180 -5.96 -9.32 10.97
C ASP A 180 -7.43 -8.98 10.69
N PHE A 181 -7.98 -8.19 11.60
CA PHE A 181 -9.24 -7.48 11.43
C PHE A 181 -9.03 -6.00 11.70
N GLU A 182 -9.35 -5.16 10.71
CA GLU A 182 -9.13 -3.72 10.77
C GLU A 182 -10.44 -2.95 10.66
N LEU A 183 -10.55 -1.88 11.44
CA LEU A 183 -11.60 -0.87 11.35
C LEU A 183 -10.98 0.47 10.99
N ILE A 184 -11.52 1.11 9.97
CA ILE A 184 -11.01 2.39 9.45
C ILE A 184 -12.16 3.40 9.44
N GLN A 185 -11.88 4.61 9.90
CA GLN A 185 -12.77 5.73 9.72
C GLN A 185 -12.05 6.86 9.01
N THR A 186 -12.52 7.22 7.82
CA THR A 186 -11.99 8.35 7.05
C THR A 186 -13.06 9.43 6.90
N ILE A 187 -12.65 10.68 6.98
CA ILE A 187 -13.43 11.85 6.58
C ILE A 187 -12.74 12.50 5.38
N ARG A 188 -13.49 12.75 4.30
CA ARG A 188 -13.04 13.55 3.15
C ARG A 188 -13.77 14.88 3.17
N PHE A 189 -13.04 15.97 2.88
CA PHE A 189 -13.60 17.32 2.84
C PHE A 189 -12.96 18.12 1.70
N GLY A 190 -13.78 18.74 0.89
CA GLY A 190 -13.27 19.47 -0.27
C GLY A 190 -14.31 19.85 -1.30
N TYR A 191 -13.86 20.06 -2.50
CA TYR A 191 -14.69 20.53 -3.60
C TYR A 191 -14.79 19.44 -4.69
N ASN A 192 -16.04 19.19 -5.13
CA ASN A 192 -16.33 18.18 -6.14
C ASN A 192 -15.81 16.77 -5.78
N ILE A 193 -15.90 16.37 -4.53
CA ILE A 193 -15.45 15.04 -4.08
C ILE A 193 -16.11 13.97 -4.97
N PRO A 194 -15.32 13.05 -5.58
CA PRO A 194 -15.88 11.94 -6.36
C PRO A 194 -16.75 11.05 -5.49
N LYS A 195 -17.93 10.69 -6.01
CA LYS A 195 -18.83 9.77 -5.34
C LYS A 195 -18.53 8.36 -5.82
N ASP A 196 -18.01 7.52 -4.94
CA ASP A 196 -17.57 6.17 -5.31
C ASP A 196 -18.71 5.22 -5.65
N PHE A 197 -19.93 5.55 -5.22
CA PHE A 197 -21.15 4.81 -5.57
C PHE A 197 -21.84 5.31 -6.85
N GLU A 198 -21.44 6.47 -7.37
CA GLU A 198 -21.80 6.81 -8.74
C GLU A 198 -21.03 5.84 -9.65
N PRO A 199 -21.70 5.23 -10.65
CA PRO A 199 -20.99 4.38 -11.58
C PRO A 199 -19.73 5.09 -12.02
N ARG A 200 -18.60 4.44 -11.92
CA ARG A 200 -17.34 4.92 -12.51
C ARG A 200 -17.55 4.87 -14.02
N ILE A 201 -18.32 5.83 -14.50
CA ILE A 201 -18.65 5.94 -15.90
C ILE A 201 -17.33 6.23 -16.60
N SER A 202 -17.08 5.50 -17.69
CA SER A 202 -16.07 5.82 -18.67
C SER A 202 -15.98 7.35 -18.86
N ILE A 203 -14.85 7.86 -19.26
CA ILE A 203 -14.46 9.26 -19.47
C ILE A 203 -15.59 10.21 -19.91
N LYS A 204 -16.64 9.72 -20.61
CA LYS A 204 -17.81 10.50 -20.98
C LYS A 204 -18.69 10.94 -19.81
N GLY A 205 -18.51 10.37 -18.62
CA GLY A 205 -19.30 10.65 -17.43
C GLY A 205 -18.56 11.32 -16.29
N LEU A 206 -17.24 11.61 -16.39
CA LEU A 206 -16.56 12.52 -15.47
C LEU A 206 -17.18 13.92 -15.65
N SER A 207 -18.31 14.13 -14.97
CA SER A 207 -19.03 15.41 -14.98
C SER A 207 -18.22 16.56 -14.40
N LYS A 208 -17.12 16.25 -13.73
CA LYS A 208 -16.28 17.20 -13.00
C LYS A 208 -14.85 17.16 -13.54
N LYS A 209 -14.49 18.16 -14.32
CA LYS A 209 -13.16 18.32 -14.90
C LYS A 209 -12.06 18.49 -13.86
N TYR A 210 -12.41 18.81 -12.63
CA TYR A 210 -11.49 19.02 -11.51
C TYR A 210 -12.19 18.81 -10.17
N TYR A 211 -11.45 18.24 -9.23
CA TYR A 211 -11.84 18.11 -7.83
C TYR A 211 -10.60 18.23 -6.95
N PHE A 212 -10.83 18.64 -5.72
CA PHE A 212 -9.79 18.73 -4.71
C PHE A 212 -10.40 18.41 -3.36
N TYR A 213 -9.78 17.52 -2.61
CA TYR A 213 -10.18 17.24 -1.24
C TYR A 213 -8.98 16.89 -0.36
N GLY A 214 -9.10 17.26 0.93
CA GLY A 214 -8.30 16.70 1.99
C GLY A 214 -9.01 15.52 2.64
N PHE A 215 -8.26 14.69 3.32
CA PHE A 215 -8.82 13.61 4.13
C PHE A 215 -8.03 13.40 5.41
N LEU A 216 -8.75 12.95 6.44
CA LEU A 216 -8.21 12.52 7.71
C LEU A 216 -8.81 11.15 8.02
N GLY A 217 -7.99 10.24 8.53
CA GLY A 217 -8.41 8.89 8.89
C GLY A 217 -7.75 8.42 10.17
N VAL A 218 -8.41 7.48 10.80
CA VAL A 218 -7.85 6.66 11.86
C VAL A 218 -8.18 5.21 11.56
N ALA A 219 -7.23 4.32 11.83
CA ALA A 219 -7.44 2.88 11.71
C ALA A 219 -7.02 2.18 12.99
N GLY A 220 -7.58 1.01 13.23
CA GLY A 220 -7.18 0.11 14.31
C GLY A 220 -7.31 -1.32 13.85
N ALA A 221 -6.20 -2.07 13.90
CA ALA A 221 -6.10 -3.46 13.51
C ALA A 221 -5.89 -4.37 14.73
N ALA A 222 -6.65 -5.45 14.79
CA ALA A 222 -6.41 -6.58 15.69
C ALA A 222 -5.65 -7.65 14.90
N ILE A 223 -4.36 -7.84 15.22
CA ILE A 223 -3.43 -8.69 14.48
C ILE A 223 -3.30 -10.03 15.17
N ALA A 224 -3.53 -11.11 14.45
CA ALA A 224 -3.32 -12.47 14.91
C ALA A 224 -1.98 -13.04 14.40
N ARG A 225 -1.48 -12.55 13.27
CA ARG A 225 -0.21 -12.95 12.65
C ARG A 225 0.31 -11.84 11.75
N ASN A 226 1.64 -11.63 11.77
CA ASN A 226 2.37 -10.79 10.83
C ASN A 226 3.67 -11.52 10.42
N LEU A 227 3.72 -12.03 9.19
CA LEU A 227 4.87 -12.80 8.67
C LEU A 227 6.18 -12.00 8.76
N PHE A 228 6.14 -10.69 8.58
CA PHE A 228 7.32 -9.82 8.58
C PHE A 228 7.90 -9.59 9.98
N LEU A 229 7.20 -10.02 11.02
CA LEU A 229 7.61 -9.95 12.43
C LEU A 229 7.78 -11.35 13.03
N ASP A 230 6.78 -12.22 12.83
CA ASP A 230 6.70 -13.57 13.41
C ASP A 230 7.59 -14.57 12.66
N GLY A 231 8.03 -14.22 11.44
CA GLY A 231 8.87 -15.10 10.62
C GLY A 231 8.09 -16.02 9.68
N ASN A 232 8.83 -16.80 8.91
CA ASN A 232 8.30 -17.70 7.89
C ASN A 232 7.31 -18.72 8.45
N THR A 233 6.25 -19.06 7.68
CA THR A 233 5.19 -19.98 8.08
C THR A 233 5.65 -21.45 7.97
N PHE A 234 6.36 -21.77 6.87
CA PHE A 234 6.67 -23.15 6.52
C PHE A 234 8.12 -23.54 6.79
N ARG A 235 8.94 -22.59 7.25
CA ARG A 235 10.37 -22.78 7.52
C ARG A 235 10.76 -22.03 8.78
N ALA A 236 11.71 -22.58 9.52
CA ALA A 236 12.40 -21.90 10.60
C ALA A 236 13.89 -21.89 10.27
N ASP A 237 14.56 -20.77 10.52
CA ASP A 237 16.00 -20.62 10.43
C ASP A 237 16.48 -19.92 11.70
N GLU A 238 17.45 -20.49 12.40
CA GLU A 238 17.98 -19.95 13.65
C GLU A 238 18.75 -18.64 13.42
N ASP A 239 19.19 -18.37 12.18
CA ASP A 239 19.89 -17.13 11.81
C ASP A 239 18.94 -15.98 11.50
N VAL A 240 17.62 -16.25 11.32
CA VAL A 240 16.60 -15.22 11.09
C VAL A 240 16.01 -14.77 12.42
N VAL A 241 16.25 -13.51 12.77
CA VAL A 241 15.67 -12.90 13.97
C VAL A 241 14.20 -12.60 13.71
N THR A 242 13.36 -12.89 14.71
CA THR A 242 11.93 -12.56 14.71
C THR A 242 11.58 -11.81 16.00
N VAL A 243 10.46 -11.10 15.97
CA VAL A 243 9.96 -10.33 17.12
C VAL A 243 8.50 -10.63 17.36
N GLU A 244 8.06 -10.48 18.59
CA GLU A 244 6.65 -10.64 18.96
C GLU A 244 5.87 -9.41 18.49
N HIS A 245 4.90 -9.61 17.60
CA HIS A 245 4.05 -8.53 17.12
C HIS A 245 3.12 -8.01 18.22
N ARG A 246 2.69 -6.76 18.11
CA ARG A 246 1.62 -6.20 18.94
C ARG A 246 0.28 -6.71 18.45
N PRO A 247 -0.61 -7.16 19.36
CA PRO A 247 -1.93 -7.64 18.96
C PRO A 247 -2.88 -6.53 18.49
N ILE A 248 -2.57 -5.27 18.79
CA ILE A 248 -3.33 -4.09 18.36
C ILE A 248 -2.35 -3.06 17.83
N VAL A 249 -2.60 -2.58 16.61
CA VAL A 249 -1.88 -1.50 15.94
C VAL A 249 -2.88 -0.46 15.50
N CYS A 250 -2.53 0.82 15.62
CA CYS A 250 -3.39 1.93 15.22
C CYS A 250 -2.64 2.87 14.28
N ASP A 251 -3.37 3.42 13.29
CA ASP A 251 -2.84 4.38 12.32
C ASP A 251 -3.59 5.70 12.39
N GLY A 252 -2.83 6.79 12.24
CA GLY A 252 -3.31 8.11 11.88
C GLY A 252 -3.00 8.35 10.40
N ILE A 253 -4.00 8.75 9.63
CA ILE A 253 -3.88 8.92 8.18
C ILE A 253 -4.30 10.33 7.82
N MET A 254 -3.51 11.03 7.02
CA MET A 254 -3.91 12.33 6.47
C MET A 254 -3.41 12.50 5.05
N GLY A 255 -4.12 13.30 4.26
CA GLY A 255 -3.64 13.55 2.90
C GLY A 255 -4.49 14.51 2.12
N ILE A 256 -4.08 14.72 0.88
CA ILE A 256 -4.74 15.57 -0.10
C ILE A 256 -4.84 14.83 -1.44
N CYS A 257 -5.92 15.11 -2.16
CA CYS A 257 -6.14 14.59 -3.49
C CYS A 257 -6.52 15.71 -4.44
N LEU A 258 -5.88 15.75 -5.60
CA LEU A 258 -6.17 16.66 -6.70
C LEU A 258 -6.46 15.87 -7.97
N GLY A 259 -7.63 16.05 -8.54
CA GLY A 259 -7.99 15.50 -9.84
C GLY A 259 -8.16 16.60 -10.88
N ILE A 260 -7.50 16.46 -12.01
CA ILE A 260 -7.61 17.37 -13.15
C ILE A 260 -7.77 16.55 -14.43
N ASN A 261 -8.93 16.68 -15.08
CA ASN A 261 -9.29 15.91 -16.27
C ASN A 261 -9.14 14.39 -16.03
N TYR A 262 -8.10 13.80 -16.62
CA TYR A 262 -7.81 12.36 -16.62
C TYR A 262 -6.76 11.95 -15.57
N VAL A 263 -6.20 12.92 -14.85
CA VAL A 263 -5.11 12.66 -13.90
C VAL A 263 -5.57 12.97 -12.49
N GLU A 264 -5.32 12.03 -11.59
CA GLU A 264 -5.46 12.19 -10.14
C GLU A 264 -4.11 12.04 -9.47
N ILE A 265 -3.81 12.93 -8.54
CA ILE A 265 -2.60 12.86 -7.70
C ILE A 265 -3.06 12.89 -6.25
N THR A 266 -2.63 11.90 -5.48
CA THR A 266 -2.89 11.82 -4.03
C THR A 266 -1.57 11.75 -3.29
N ILE A 267 -1.46 12.57 -2.25
CA ILE A 267 -0.34 12.53 -1.29
C ILE A 267 -0.94 12.15 0.05
N THR A 268 -0.36 11.15 0.70
CA THR A 268 -0.81 10.64 1.99
C THR A 268 0.36 10.61 2.96
N HIS A 269 0.11 10.95 4.21
CA HIS A 269 0.99 10.75 5.34
C HIS A 269 0.34 9.78 6.31
N VAL A 270 1.11 8.82 6.80
CA VAL A 270 0.67 7.80 7.76
C VAL A 270 1.60 7.81 8.97
N GLU A 271 1.00 7.83 10.15
CA GLU A 271 1.67 7.59 11.43
C GLU A 271 1.09 6.32 12.05
N GLN A 272 1.93 5.35 12.34
CA GLN A 272 1.53 4.05 12.88
C GLN A 272 2.17 3.84 14.25
N THR A 273 1.40 3.33 15.20
CA THR A 273 1.92 2.91 16.50
C THR A 273 2.86 1.71 16.37
N ASP A 274 3.60 1.41 17.44
CA ASP A 274 4.50 0.24 17.45
C ASP A 274 3.81 -1.03 16.93
N GLU A 275 4.43 -1.72 15.97
CA GLU A 275 3.98 -3.01 15.45
C GLU A 275 4.47 -4.19 16.30
N PHE A 276 5.57 -4.04 17.04
CA PHE A 276 6.17 -5.12 17.84
C PHE A 276 6.68 -4.62 19.19
N TYR A 277 6.86 -5.57 20.12
CA TYR A 277 7.38 -5.24 21.45
C TYR A 277 8.87 -4.88 21.38
N GLY A 278 9.21 -3.70 21.88
CA GLY A 278 10.58 -3.18 21.87
C GLY A 278 10.92 -2.31 20.67
N GLN A 279 9.96 -2.05 19.78
CA GLN A 279 10.14 -1.11 18.69
C GLN A 279 10.60 0.26 19.22
N PRO A 280 11.73 0.81 18.72
CA PRO A 280 12.33 1.99 19.33
C PRO A 280 11.60 3.31 19.05
N ARG A 281 10.67 3.33 18.10
CA ARG A 281 9.89 4.51 17.69
C ARG A 281 8.66 4.11 16.89
N ASP A 282 7.64 4.97 16.87
CA ASP A 282 6.50 4.87 15.96
C ASP A 282 6.98 4.88 14.49
N GLU A 283 6.19 4.25 13.63
CA GLU A 283 6.46 4.25 12.20
C GLU A 283 5.77 5.42 11.51
N ARG A 284 6.42 5.99 10.50
CA ARG A 284 5.90 7.08 9.69
C ARG A 284 6.36 6.92 8.25
N TYR A 285 5.44 7.10 7.34
CA TYR A 285 5.78 7.11 5.91
C TYR A 285 4.85 8.01 5.11
N ASP A 286 5.34 8.43 3.96
CA ASP A 286 4.58 9.20 2.98
C ASP A 286 4.30 8.35 1.74
N ALA A 287 3.16 8.61 1.11
CA ALA A 287 2.76 7.93 -0.11
C ALA A 287 2.38 8.93 -1.20
N LEU A 288 2.75 8.60 -2.44
CA LEU A 288 2.34 9.30 -3.64
C LEU A 288 1.63 8.32 -4.57
N LYS A 289 0.36 8.62 -4.89
CA LYS A 289 -0.40 7.91 -5.92
C LYS A 289 -0.64 8.83 -7.10
N ILE A 290 -0.34 8.36 -8.30
CA ILE A 290 -0.70 9.01 -9.56
C ILE A 290 -1.60 8.04 -10.32
N ARG A 291 -2.80 8.48 -10.67
CA ARG A 291 -3.78 7.69 -11.43
C ARG A 291 -4.11 8.42 -12.74
N TYR A 292 -4.09 7.69 -13.82
CA TYR A 292 -4.59 8.11 -15.11
C TYR A 292 -5.89 7.36 -15.41
N ILE A 293 -6.94 8.10 -15.78
CA ILE A 293 -8.30 7.60 -16.01
C ILE A 293 -8.64 7.87 -17.46
N TRP A 294 -9.23 6.92 -18.20
CA TRP A 294 -9.64 7.11 -19.59
C TRP A 294 -10.95 6.41 -19.97
#